data_027b183ba888014b8b6b1f95f714dc39
#
_entry.id   027b183ba888014b8b6b1f95f714dc39
#
_cell.length_a   1.000
_cell.length_b   1.000
_cell.length_c   1.000
_cell.angle_alpha   90.00
_cell.angle_beta   90.00
_cell.angle_gamma   90.00
#
_symmetry.space_group_name_H-M   'P 1'
#
loop_
_entity.id
_entity.type
_entity.pdbx_description
1 polymer ?
#
loop_
_entity_poly.entity_id
_entity_poly.type
_entity_poly.pdbx_seq_one_letter_code
_entity_poly.pdbx_strand_id
1 'polypeptide(L)'
;MGGTGLLAATADATRAAARTRKARARGGDGTPEQIHLTWGENPATSVVVSWASPEPATRPRVRIGQRVIWAESRPYTDGISGETVWTYHARVGGLRPGATYAYVVTADNDSEAADPFTATFRTAPHGRAAFRFTSFGDLATPNTAWVLSYGQSAYAVDAVESFQPLFHLLNGDLCYADLNPTVQPEVWRDFGNNNQTSAANRPWMPCLGNHEVEFDNGAQGFTSYLTRYTLPDNHVPGFGGRWYSFRIGSVLFVSLDADDVVYQDAGAFVTGPAALTPVAGTGHPAIEPGTSFYVRGYSGGAQTAWLERTLAAGRDDPSVDWIIAQMHQCACSSSATGNGSDLGIRQQWLPLFDRYQVDLVLTGHDHDYERSFPVRGADASAGHEVATGAVVNTLRPHPVTTTDNGVFDTSQGTVHLTLGCGGTDVNLDDYGVDTADAQRQAKVFTRANRPVPTSTADVFTRAGADAVEDAIWSAKRDVATGYGIAVFDVHPDPEDFGGHTSITVTQYHAVDADPVNPATGAKGAPTPDYTEFETFTLLRPRRSEPR
;
A
#
# COMPACT_ATOMS: atom_id res chain seq x y z
N MET A 1 -9.19 -50.48 14.18
CA MET A 1 -9.09 -49.28 15.01
C MET A 1 -7.62 -48.94 15.14
N GLY A 2 -7.22 -47.81 14.65
CA GLY A 2 -5.85 -47.31 14.78
C GLY A 2 -5.23 -46.90 13.43
N GLY A 3 -5.35 -45.61 13.06
CA GLY A 3 -4.68 -45.12 11.87
C GLY A 3 -5.08 -43.74 11.39
N THR A 4 -5.28 -42.76 12.30
CA THR A 4 -5.53 -41.37 11.92
C THR A 4 -4.82 -40.32 12.77
N GLY A 5 -3.85 -40.73 13.59
CA GLY A 5 -3.15 -39.83 14.51
C GLY A 5 -1.77 -39.33 14.07
N LEU A 6 -1.20 -39.85 12.97
CA LEU A 6 0.21 -39.58 12.64
C LEU A 6 0.45 -38.53 11.55
N LEU A 7 -0.59 -38.12 10.81
CA LEU A 7 -0.46 -37.14 9.72
C LEU A 7 -0.69 -35.68 10.17
N ALA A 8 -1.41 -35.48 11.26
CA ALA A 8 -1.62 -34.14 11.81
C ALA A 8 -0.39 -33.59 12.58
N ALA A 9 0.32 -34.48 13.28
CA ALA A 9 1.49 -34.08 14.08
C ALA A 9 2.71 -33.65 13.25
N THR A 10 2.82 -34.11 11.99
CA THR A 10 3.94 -33.74 11.11
C THR A 10 3.74 -32.38 10.43
N ALA A 11 2.50 -31.96 10.19
CA ALA A 11 2.18 -30.64 9.62
C ALA A 11 2.41 -29.52 10.64
N ASP A 12 2.06 -29.75 11.90
CA ASP A 12 2.27 -28.78 12.98
C ASP A 12 3.75 -28.60 13.36
N ALA A 13 4.53 -29.69 13.32
CA ALA A 13 5.97 -29.60 13.56
C ALA A 13 6.71 -28.82 12.44
N THR A 14 6.23 -28.91 11.20
CA THR A 14 6.81 -28.17 10.06
C THR A 14 6.42 -26.70 10.10
N ARG A 15 5.19 -26.37 10.55
CA ARG A 15 4.76 -24.99 10.75
C ARG A 15 5.44 -24.31 11.95
N ALA A 16 5.63 -25.05 13.05
CA ALA A 16 6.38 -24.55 14.21
C ALA A 16 7.87 -24.34 13.90
N ALA A 17 8.47 -25.18 13.05
CA ALA A 17 9.86 -25.03 12.61
C ALA A 17 10.06 -23.84 11.66
N ALA A 18 9.05 -23.42 10.90
CA ALA A 18 9.09 -22.20 10.09
C ALA A 18 9.02 -20.92 10.97
N ARG A 19 8.29 -20.99 12.09
CA ARG A 19 8.14 -19.85 13.02
C ARG A 19 9.36 -19.62 13.95
N THR A 20 10.21 -20.62 14.15
CA THR A 20 11.41 -20.52 14.99
C THR A 20 12.71 -20.42 14.20
N ARG A 21 12.69 -19.97 12.94
CA ARG A 21 13.92 -19.46 12.36
C ARG A 21 14.24 -18.14 13.07
N LYS A 22 14.87 -18.27 14.26
CA LYS A 22 15.65 -17.19 14.86
C LYS A 22 16.41 -16.50 13.75
N ALA A 23 16.38 -15.16 13.73
CA ALA A 23 17.32 -14.38 12.94
C ALA A 23 18.67 -15.09 13.02
N ARG A 24 19.12 -15.69 11.93
CA ARG A 24 20.45 -16.29 11.86
C ARG A 24 21.40 -15.16 12.20
N ALA A 25 22.31 -15.41 13.10
CA ALA A 25 23.42 -14.51 13.35
C ALA A 25 23.99 -14.08 12.00
N ARG A 26 24.26 -12.79 11.84
CA ARG A 26 24.85 -12.16 10.65
C ARG A 26 25.94 -13.07 10.07
N GLY A 27 25.63 -13.80 9.02
CA GLY A 27 26.61 -14.52 8.24
C GLY A 27 27.17 -13.54 7.23
N GLY A 28 28.46 -13.23 7.29
CA GLY A 28 29.13 -12.33 6.36
C GLY A 28 29.33 -12.90 4.96
N ASP A 29 28.29 -13.48 4.36
CA ASP A 29 28.39 -14.32 3.19
C ASP A 29 27.54 -13.88 1.98
N GLY A 30 26.85 -12.73 2.04
CA GLY A 30 25.98 -12.25 0.97
C GLY A 30 24.74 -13.14 0.74
N THR A 31 24.33 -13.93 1.71
CA THR A 31 23.12 -14.77 1.66
C THR A 31 21.88 -13.91 1.38
N PRO A 32 21.08 -14.25 0.35
CA PRO A 32 19.90 -13.48 0.01
C PRO A 32 18.82 -13.59 1.09
N GLU A 33 18.26 -12.45 1.46
CA GLU A 33 17.13 -12.29 2.37
C GLU A 33 16.17 -11.21 1.86
N GLN A 34 14.98 -11.08 2.45
CA GLN A 34 13.98 -10.07 2.06
C GLN A 34 13.59 -10.19 0.57
N ILE A 35 13.56 -11.41 0.05
CA ILE A 35 13.25 -11.64 -1.36
C ILE A 35 11.81 -11.24 -1.64
N HIS A 36 11.63 -10.36 -2.62
CA HIS A 36 10.31 -9.94 -3.06
C HIS A 36 10.26 -9.72 -4.57
N LEU A 37 9.07 -9.81 -5.11
CA LEU A 37 8.78 -9.58 -6.51
C LEU A 37 7.98 -8.30 -6.68
N THR A 38 8.26 -7.58 -7.77
CA THR A 38 7.40 -6.52 -8.30
C THR A 38 7.14 -6.75 -9.79
N TRP A 39 6.03 -6.22 -10.31
CA TRP A 39 5.85 -6.24 -11.75
C TRP A 39 6.91 -5.37 -12.43
N GLY A 40 7.39 -5.84 -13.61
CA GLY A 40 8.11 -4.99 -14.53
C GLY A 40 7.16 -4.15 -15.39
N GLU A 41 7.67 -3.54 -16.46
CA GLU A 41 6.90 -2.69 -17.37
C GLU A 41 5.66 -3.39 -17.98
N ASN A 42 5.74 -4.68 -18.18
CA ASN A 42 4.64 -5.50 -18.67
C ASN A 42 4.47 -6.74 -17.78
N PRO A 43 3.46 -6.77 -16.91
CA PRO A 43 3.21 -7.89 -16.00
C PRO A 43 3.03 -9.26 -16.67
N ALA A 44 2.60 -9.29 -17.92
CA ALA A 44 2.44 -10.53 -18.67
C ALA A 44 3.77 -11.14 -19.13
N THR A 45 4.84 -10.33 -19.25
CA THR A 45 6.10 -10.77 -19.86
C THR A 45 7.34 -10.42 -19.06
N SER A 46 7.19 -9.73 -17.92
CA SER A 46 8.31 -9.30 -17.09
C SER A 46 7.98 -9.28 -15.60
N VAL A 47 9.01 -9.49 -14.79
CA VAL A 47 8.98 -9.37 -13.32
C VAL A 47 10.34 -8.84 -12.87
N VAL A 48 10.38 -8.16 -11.74
CA VAL A 48 11.64 -7.83 -11.06
C VAL A 48 11.74 -8.70 -9.81
N VAL A 49 12.88 -9.34 -9.63
CA VAL A 49 13.24 -10.06 -8.41
C VAL A 49 14.20 -9.19 -7.63
N SER A 50 13.81 -8.77 -6.45
CA SER A 50 14.59 -7.92 -5.56
C SER A 50 14.90 -8.64 -4.26
N TRP A 51 16.05 -8.34 -3.67
CA TRP A 51 16.46 -8.90 -2.37
C TRP A 51 17.53 -8.03 -1.71
N ALA A 52 17.79 -8.32 -0.45
CA ALA A 52 18.91 -7.75 0.29
C ALA A 52 19.88 -8.85 0.75
N SER A 53 21.05 -8.45 1.22
CA SER A 53 21.96 -9.31 1.97
C SER A 53 22.65 -8.52 3.09
N PRO A 54 23.03 -9.19 4.20
CA PRO A 54 23.74 -8.55 5.31
C PRO A 54 25.10 -7.96 4.92
N GLU A 55 25.78 -8.60 3.97
CA GLU A 55 27.09 -8.21 3.43
C GLU A 55 27.06 -8.17 1.89
N PRO A 56 28.03 -7.52 1.24
CA PRO A 56 28.07 -7.46 -0.22
C PRO A 56 28.07 -8.84 -0.86
N ALA A 57 27.17 -9.07 -1.82
CA ALA A 57 27.13 -10.31 -2.59
C ALA A 57 28.01 -10.21 -3.83
N THR A 58 28.84 -11.21 -4.05
CA THR A 58 29.70 -11.31 -5.26
C THR A 58 28.89 -11.91 -6.42
N ARG A 59 28.81 -11.19 -7.54
CA ARG A 59 28.06 -11.62 -8.74
C ARG A 59 26.62 -12.06 -8.46
N PRO A 60 25.80 -11.20 -7.83
CA PRO A 60 24.40 -11.50 -7.48
C PRO A 60 23.59 -11.73 -8.76
N ARG A 61 22.75 -12.77 -8.76
CA ARG A 61 21.99 -13.16 -9.95
C ARG A 61 20.75 -13.98 -9.63
N VAL A 62 19.82 -13.98 -10.58
CA VAL A 62 18.67 -14.87 -10.62
C VAL A 62 18.89 -15.92 -11.74
N ARG A 63 18.50 -17.14 -11.49
CA ARG A 63 18.46 -18.21 -12.50
C ARG A 63 17.03 -18.67 -12.72
N ILE A 64 16.63 -18.78 -14.00
CA ILE A 64 15.35 -19.34 -14.43
C ILE A 64 15.66 -20.39 -15.50
N GLY A 65 15.57 -21.66 -15.13
CA GLY A 65 16.06 -22.75 -15.98
C GLY A 65 17.56 -22.57 -16.31
N GLN A 66 17.90 -22.45 -17.58
CA GLN A 66 19.28 -22.19 -18.03
C GLN A 66 19.64 -20.72 -18.16
N ARG A 67 18.66 -19.82 -18.03
CA ARG A 67 18.92 -18.38 -18.13
C ARG A 67 19.53 -17.85 -16.84
N VAL A 68 20.55 -17.01 -16.96
CA VAL A 68 21.17 -16.25 -15.87
C VAL A 68 20.86 -14.77 -16.09
N ILE A 69 20.29 -14.12 -15.09
CA ILE A 69 19.97 -12.71 -15.07
C ILE A 69 20.80 -12.06 -13.96
N TRP A 70 21.75 -11.22 -14.36
CA TRP A 70 22.59 -10.48 -13.42
C TRP A 70 21.77 -9.40 -12.73
N ALA A 71 21.96 -9.24 -11.43
CA ALA A 71 21.31 -8.20 -10.66
C ALA A 71 22.13 -6.91 -10.68
N GLU A 72 21.41 -5.81 -10.72
CA GLU A 72 21.92 -4.49 -10.36
C GLU A 72 22.09 -4.42 -8.85
N SER A 73 23.21 -3.90 -8.35
CA SER A 73 23.45 -3.65 -6.93
C SER A 73 23.16 -2.18 -6.62
N ARG A 74 22.35 -1.94 -5.59
CA ARG A 74 21.99 -0.60 -5.10
C ARG A 74 22.22 -0.51 -3.59
N PRO A 75 23.47 -0.39 -3.12
CA PRO A 75 23.71 -0.15 -1.72
C PRO A 75 23.32 1.27 -1.34
N TYR A 76 22.83 1.44 -0.11
CA TYR A 76 22.70 2.76 0.50
C TYR A 76 23.13 2.71 1.95
N THR A 77 23.55 3.85 2.48
CA THR A 77 23.88 3.99 3.90
C THR A 77 22.79 4.81 4.57
N ASP A 78 22.18 4.26 5.60
CA ASP A 78 21.19 4.95 6.41
C ASP A 78 21.81 6.18 7.09
N GLY A 79 21.13 7.31 6.99
CA GLY A 79 21.69 8.58 7.42
C GLY A 79 21.84 8.74 8.92
N ILE A 80 21.00 8.05 9.69
CA ILE A 80 21.00 8.16 11.16
C ILE A 80 21.85 7.04 11.78
N SER A 81 21.57 5.78 11.45
CA SER A 81 22.29 4.64 12.04
C SER A 81 23.70 4.48 11.46
N GLY A 82 23.95 4.98 10.24
CA GLY A 82 25.18 4.77 9.50
C GLY A 82 25.37 3.34 8.96
N GLU A 83 24.36 2.47 9.10
CA GLU A 83 24.41 1.12 8.57
C GLU A 83 24.26 1.12 7.03
N THR A 84 25.06 0.29 6.37
CA THR A 84 24.95 0.10 4.92
C THR A 84 24.10 -1.11 4.61
N VAL A 85 23.07 -0.90 3.79
CA VAL A 85 22.16 -1.94 3.30
C VAL A 85 22.54 -2.27 1.86
N TRP A 86 22.65 -3.57 1.56
CA TRP A 86 23.00 -4.08 0.24
C TRP A 86 21.76 -4.65 -0.43
N THR A 87 21.25 -3.96 -1.46
CA THR A 87 20.07 -4.39 -2.22
C THR A 87 20.43 -4.74 -3.66
N TYR A 88 19.66 -5.65 -4.24
CA TYR A 88 19.91 -6.20 -5.58
C TYR A 88 18.60 -6.35 -6.33
N HIS A 89 18.63 -6.07 -7.66
CA HIS A 89 17.44 -6.13 -8.51
C HIS A 89 17.75 -6.82 -9.83
N ALA A 90 17.09 -7.93 -10.10
CA ALA A 90 17.16 -8.66 -11.35
C ALA A 90 15.91 -8.44 -12.20
N ARG A 91 16.03 -7.71 -13.31
CA ARG A 91 14.91 -7.48 -14.25
C ARG A 91 14.78 -8.66 -15.19
N VAL A 92 13.73 -9.43 -15.04
CA VAL A 92 13.45 -10.64 -15.81
C VAL A 92 12.42 -10.32 -16.88
N GLY A 93 12.80 -10.33 -18.14
CA GLY A 93 11.93 -10.10 -19.29
C GLY A 93 11.83 -11.29 -20.22
N GLY A 94 10.99 -11.18 -21.26
CA GLY A 94 10.82 -12.24 -22.28
C GLY A 94 10.16 -13.50 -21.73
N LEU A 95 9.27 -13.33 -20.76
CA LEU A 95 8.46 -14.39 -20.18
C LEU A 95 7.19 -14.62 -21.02
N ARG A 96 6.59 -15.81 -20.90
CA ARG A 96 5.28 -16.11 -21.51
C ARG A 96 4.16 -15.66 -20.58
N PRO A 97 3.09 -15.06 -21.10
CA PRO A 97 1.91 -14.71 -20.31
C PRO A 97 1.26 -15.91 -19.62
N GLY A 98 0.75 -15.71 -18.42
CA GLY A 98 0.01 -16.72 -17.66
C GLY A 98 0.81 -17.95 -17.26
N ALA A 99 2.13 -17.91 -17.35
CA ALA A 99 3.02 -19.05 -17.11
C ALA A 99 3.66 -18.99 -15.73
N THR A 100 3.88 -20.15 -15.13
CA THR A 100 4.60 -20.30 -13.85
C THR A 100 6.09 -20.56 -14.11
N TYR A 101 6.94 -19.91 -13.35
CA TYR A 101 8.38 -20.02 -13.41
C TYR A 101 8.96 -20.32 -12.04
N ALA A 102 9.82 -21.32 -11.97
CA ALA A 102 10.71 -21.51 -10.82
C ALA A 102 11.98 -20.69 -11.02
N TYR A 103 12.46 -20.06 -9.95
CA TYR A 103 13.68 -19.26 -9.98
C TYR A 103 14.55 -19.52 -8.76
N VAL A 104 15.83 -19.18 -8.91
CA VAL A 104 16.83 -19.30 -7.84
C VAL A 104 17.56 -17.97 -7.72
N VAL A 105 17.61 -17.40 -6.52
CA VAL A 105 18.46 -16.26 -6.17
C VAL A 105 19.77 -16.80 -5.61
N THR A 106 20.91 -16.35 -6.12
CA THR A 106 22.23 -16.84 -5.71
C THR A 106 23.33 -15.81 -5.96
N ALA A 107 24.47 -16.00 -5.32
CA ALA A 107 25.70 -15.23 -5.51
C ALA A 107 26.91 -16.15 -5.46
N ASP A 108 28.09 -15.66 -5.89
CA ASP A 108 29.37 -16.36 -5.70
C ASP A 108 30.05 -15.72 -4.48
N ASN A 109 30.31 -16.51 -3.46
CA ASN A 109 31.08 -16.08 -2.30
C ASN A 109 32.37 -16.86 -2.18
N ASP A 110 33.43 -16.21 -1.68
CA ASP A 110 34.79 -16.74 -1.72
C ASP A 110 35.08 -17.88 -0.74
N SER A 111 34.18 -18.18 0.21
CA SER A 111 34.46 -19.15 1.26
C SER A 111 33.43 -20.26 1.50
N GLU A 112 32.18 -20.00 1.27
CA GLU A 112 31.09 -21.00 1.28
C GLU A 112 29.95 -20.45 0.45
N ALA A 113 29.39 -21.25 -0.43
CA ALA A 113 28.30 -20.79 -1.29
C ALA A 113 27.16 -20.25 -0.41
N ALA A 114 26.76 -19.01 -0.67
CA ALA A 114 25.53 -18.47 -0.09
C ALA A 114 24.39 -19.46 -0.36
N ASP A 115 23.64 -19.86 0.67
CA ASP A 115 22.53 -20.76 0.51
C ASP A 115 21.55 -20.21 -0.53
N PRO A 116 21.36 -20.87 -1.68
CA PRO A 116 20.49 -20.35 -2.72
C PRO A 116 19.05 -20.34 -2.24
N PHE A 117 18.34 -19.24 -2.53
CA PHE A 117 16.90 -19.17 -2.28
C PHE A 117 16.13 -19.63 -3.52
N THR A 118 15.10 -20.43 -3.36
CA THR A 118 14.28 -20.95 -4.46
C THR A 118 12.80 -20.66 -4.21
N ALA A 119 12.12 -20.14 -5.23
CA ALA A 119 10.68 -19.93 -5.21
C ALA A 119 10.08 -20.04 -6.62
N THR A 120 8.79 -19.79 -6.71
CA THR A 120 8.05 -19.77 -7.99
C THR A 120 7.19 -18.51 -8.08
N PHE A 121 6.94 -18.05 -9.30
CA PHE A 121 5.96 -16.99 -9.55
C PHE A 121 5.17 -17.28 -10.82
N ARG A 122 4.04 -16.63 -10.96
CA ARG A 122 3.21 -16.66 -12.17
C ARG A 122 3.16 -15.28 -12.80
N THR A 123 3.35 -15.20 -14.13
CA THR A 123 3.14 -13.97 -14.91
C THR A 123 1.66 -13.68 -15.07
N ALA A 124 1.32 -12.41 -15.27
CA ALA A 124 -0.04 -12.01 -15.58
C ALA A 124 -0.53 -12.64 -16.90
N PRO A 125 -1.85 -12.89 -17.03
CA PRO A 125 -2.43 -13.35 -18.28
C PRO A 125 -2.36 -12.24 -19.35
N HIS A 126 -2.47 -12.64 -20.59
CA HIS A 126 -2.62 -11.72 -21.72
C HIS A 126 -4.11 -11.49 -22.02
N GLY A 127 -4.48 -10.26 -22.33
CA GLY A 127 -5.87 -9.91 -22.67
C GLY A 127 -6.82 -10.03 -21.49
N ARG A 128 -8.12 -9.97 -21.76
CA ARG A 128 -9.17 -10.11 -20.75
C ARG A 128 -9.16 -11.52 -20.16
N ALA A 129 -8.92 -11.64 -18.88
CA ALA A 129 -8.87 -12.90 -18.17
C ALA A 129 -9.28 -12.70 -16.71
N ALA A 130 -9.86 -13.74 -16.12
CA ALA A 130 -10.14 -13.75 -14.68
C ALA A 130 -8.84 -13.86 -13.89
N PHE A 131 -8.75 -13.12 -12.80
CA PHE A 131 -7.65 -13.21 -11.84
C PHE A 131 -8.10 -12.70 -10.48
N ARG A 132 -7.34 -13.07 -9.45
CA ARG A 132 -7.50 -12.59 -8.07
C ARG A 132 -6.34 -11.70 -7.71
N PHE A 133 -6.61 -10.60 -7.01
CA PHE A 133 -5.61 -9.84 -6.27
C PHE A 133 -6.10 -9.56 -4.85
N THR A 134 -5.20 -9.15 -3.98
CA THR A 134 -5.51 -8.80 -2.60
C THR A 134 -4.93 -7.43 -2.27
N SER A 135 -5.44 -6.81 -1.21
CA SER A 135 -4.92 -5.52 -0.75
C SER A 135 -5.11 -5.33 0.75
N PHE A 136 -4.16 -4.65 1.35
CA PHE A 136 -4.20 -3.94 2.63
C PHE A 136 -3.08 -2.88 2.64
N GLY A 137 -3.07 -1.99 3.63
CA GLY A 137 -1.99 -1.06 3.97
C GLY A 137 -1.61 -1.21 5.43
N ASP A 138 -0.69 -0.36 5.90
CA ASP A 138 -0.40 -0.20 7.33
C ASP A 138 0.00 -1.52 7.99
N LEU A 139 1.04 -2.15 7.41
CA LEU A 139 1.37 -3.53 7.76
C LEU A 139 2.23 -3.65 9.02
N ALA A 140 3.23 -2.78 9.19
CA ALA A 140 4.25 -2.87 10.22
C ALA A 140 5.06 -4.19 10.18
N THR A 141 5.59 -4.64 11.31
CA THR A 141 6.40 -5.86 11.41
C THR A 141 5.87 -6.80 12.46
N PRO A 142 6.25 -8.09 12.44
CA PRO A 142 5.84 -9.02 13.49
C PRO A 142 6.61 -8.81 14.81
N ASN A 143 7.69 -8.03 14.82
CA ASN A 143 8.51 -7.79 16.00
C ASN A 143 7.94 -6.65 16.84
N THR A 144 7.26 -7.00 17.91
CA THR A 144 6.61 -6.06 18.84
C THR A 144 7.57 -5.18 19.64
N ALA A 145 8.87 -5.24 19.40
CA ALA A 145 9.83 -4.31 19.95
C ALA A 145 9.85 -2.96 19.21
N TRP A 146 9.37 -2.93 17.98
CA TRP A 146 9.29 -1.72 17.15
C TRP A 146 8.00 -0.94 17.40
N VAL A 147 8.10 0.37 17.26
CA VAL A 147 6.94 1.27 17.40
C VAL A 147 5.89 0.90 16.34
N LEU A 148 4.62 0.91 16.71
CA LEU A 148 3.45 0.53 15.90
C LEU A 148 3.45 -0.93 15.39
N SER A 149 4.26 -1.82 15.97
CA SER A 149 4.27 -3.24 15.63
C SER A 149 3.57 -4.06 16.72
N TYR A 150 2.40 -4.60 16.38
CA TYR A 150 1.53 -5.33 17.32
C TYR A 150 1.52 -6.84 17.09
N GLY A 151 2.37 -7.34 16.19
CA GLY A 151 2.51 -8.77 15.89
C GLY A 151 1.45 -9.33 14.94
N GLN A 152 0.54 -8.51 14.44
CA GLN A 152 -0.53 -8.94 13.53
C GLN A 152 -0.06 -9.10 12.07
N SER A 153 0.99 -8.40 11.67
CA SER A 153 1.52 -8.42 10.30
C SER A 153 1.84 -9.82 9.77
N ALA A 154 2.28 -10.74 10.62
CA ALA A 154 2.52 -12.12 10.22
C ALA A 154 1.24 -12.83 9.77
N TYR A 155 0.10 -12.55 10.41
CA TYR A 155 -1.21 -13.13 10.03
C TYR A 155 -1.73 -12.53 8.74
N ALA A 156 -1.55 -11.23 8.52
CA ALA A 156 -1.90 -10.57 7.27
C ALA A 156 -1.11 -11.15 6.10
N VAL A 157 0.20 -11.40 6.25
CA VAL A 157 1.03 -12.05 5.24
C VAL A 157 0.60 -13.50 4.99
N ASP A 158 0.30 -14.27 6.04
CA ASP A 158 -0.23 -15.63 5.94
C ASP A 158 -1.59 -15.65 5.22
N ALA A 159 -2.42 -14.61 5.40
CA ALA A 159 -3.68 -14.46 4.68
C ALA A 159 -3.45 -14.30 3.18
N VAL A 160 -2.50 -13.47 2.74
CA VAL A 160 -2.16 -13.35 1.31
C VAL A 160 -1.79 -14.71 0.73
N GLU A 161 -0.97 -15.52 1.45
CA GLU A 161 -0.63 -16.86 1.02
C GLU A 161 -1.85 -17.79 0.97
N SER A 162 -2.77 -17.69 1.91
CA SER A 162 -3.97 -18.55 1.97
C SER A 162 -4.93 -18.29 0.81
N PHE A 163 -5.09 -17.04 0.40
CA PHE A 163 -5.97 -16.66 -0.71
C PHE A 163 -5.34 -16.84 -2.10
N GLN A 164 -4.02 -17.07 -2.19
CA GLN A 164 -3.28 -17.36 -3.43
C GLN A 164 -3.56 -16.35 -4.56
N PRO A 165 -3.47 -15.02 -4.34
CA PRO A 165 -3.70 -14.05 -5.39
C PRO A 165 -2.59 -14.09 -6.46
N LEU A 166 -2.87 -13.52 -7.62
CA LEU A 166 -1.85 -13.30 -8.66
C LEU A 166 -0.80 -12.29 -8.20
N PHE A 167 -1.22 -11.27 -7.46
CA PHE A 167 -0.38 -10.23 -6.87
C PHE A 167 -1.11 -9.57 -5.68
N HIS A 168 -0.37 -8.78 -4.90
CA HIS A 168 -0.88 -8.02 -3.76
C HIS A 168 -0.60 -6.52 -3.93
N LEU A 169 -1.55 -5.66 -3.55
CA LEU A 169 -1.39 -4.22 -3.42
C LEU A 169 -1.16 -3.86 -1.96
N LEU A 170 -0.10 -3.11 -1.67
CA LEU A 170 0.24 -2.66 -0.32
C LEU A 170 0.10 -1.12 -0.27
N ASN A 171 -0.92 -0.64 0.45
CA ASN A 171 -1.41 0.73 0.37
C ASN A 171 -0.65 1.73 1.26
N GLY A 172 0.68 1.67 1.26
CA GLY A 172 1.53 2.59 2.02
C GLY A 172 1.69 2.22 3.50
N ASP A 173 2.50 2.98 4.20
CA ASP A 173 2.93 2.76 5.59
C ASP A 173 3.37 1.32 5.82
N LEU A 174 4.52 1.00 5.20
CA LEU A 174 4.94 -0.39 5.04
C LEU A 174 5.42 -0.97 6.37
N CYS A 175 6.35 -0.30 7.05
CA CYS A 175 7.01 -0.87 8.22
C CYS A 175 7.23 0.09 9.40
N TYR A 176 6.93 1.39 9.26
CA TYR A 176 7.11 2.42 10.29
C TYR A 176 8.57 2.55 10.79
N ALA A 177 9.52 2.41 9.87
CA ALA A 177 10.93 2.51 10.20
C ALA A 177 11.32 3.92 10.67
N ASP A 178 10.70 4.96 10.14
CA ASP A 178 10.87 6.36 10.53
C ASP A 178 10.63 6.62 12.02
N LEU A 179 9.69 5.89 12.64
CA LEU A 179 9.41 5.94 14.08
C LEU A 179 10.45 5.23 14.95
N ASN A 180 11.40 4.52 14.31
CA ASN A 180 12.51 3.82 14.95
C ASN A 180 13.86 4.30 14.37
N PRO A 181 14.16 5.62 14.41
CA PRO A 181 15.16 6.25 13.54
C PRO A 181 16.58 5.72 13.71
N THR A 182 16.95 5.19 14.88
CA THR A 182 18.30 4.66 15.13
C THR A 182 18.51 3.23 14.64
N VAL A 183 17.45 2.57 14.18
CA VAL A 183 17.42 1.15 13.78
C VAL A 183 16.55 0.91 12.54
N GLN A 184 16.40 1.93 11.70
CA GLN A 184 15.57 1.84 10.47
C GLN A 184 15.91 0.63 9.60
N PRO A 185 17.19 0.31 9.32
CA PRO A 185 17.54 -0.85 8.50
C PRO A 185 17.07 -2.18 9.10
N GLU A 186 17.08 -2.33 10.42
CA GLU A 186 16.61 -3.53 11.10
C GLU A 186 15.09 -3.67 11.03
N VAL A 187 14.33 -2.56 11.13
CA VAL A 187 12.87 -2.56 10.96
C VAL A 187 12.50 -3.00 9.55
N TRP A 188 13.13 -2.41 8.53
CA TRP A 188 12.97 -2.82 7.15
C TRP A 188 13.35 -4.28 6.90
N ARG A 189 14.38 -4.77 7.59
CA ARG A 189 14.80 -6.17 7.50
C ARG A 189 13.76 -7.12 8.07
N ASP A 190 13.20 -6.81 9.23
CA ASP A 190 12.13 -7.61 9.85
C ASP A 190 10.88 -7.63 8.96
N PHE A 191 10.49 -6.47 8.40
CA PHE A 191 9.40 -6.35 7.44
C PHE A 191 9.66 -7.21 6.20
N GLY A 192 10.81 -7.06 5.55
CA GLY A 192 11.13 -7.79 4.34
C GLY A 192 11.20 -9.30 4.53
N ASN A 193 11.75 -9.75 5.67
CA ASN A 193 11.83 -11.17 6.01
C ASN A 193 10.46 -11.78 6.39
N ASN A 194 9.56 -11.00 6.99
CA ASN A 194 8.18 -11.41 7.21
C ASN A 194 7.45 -11.61 5.86
N ASN A 195 7.55 -10.62 4.99
CA ASN A 195 6.81 -10.61 3.73
C ASN A 195 7.36 -11.62 2.71
N GLN A 196 8.63 -12.00 2.82
CA GLN A 196 9.28 -12.94 1.91
C GLN A 196 8.50 -14.25 1.72
N THR A 197 7.76 -14.70 2.73
CA THR A 197 6.95 -15.92 2.64
C THR A 197 5.90 -15.85 1.54
N SER A 198 5.37 -14.66 1.28
CA SER A 198 4.42 -14.36 0.21
C SER A 198 5.10 -13.64 -0.96
N ALA A 199 5.81 -12.54 -0.69
CA ALA A 199 6.35 -11.65 -1.70
C ALA A 199 7.39 -12.31 -2.62
N ALA A 200 8.01 -13.42 -2.22
CA ALA A 200 8.88 -14.23 -3.07
C ALA A 200 8.09 -15.06 -4.10
N ASN A 201 6.79 -15.27 -3.92
CA ASN A 201 5.98 -16.13 -4.78
C ASN A 201 5.02 -15.36 -5.68
N ARG A 202 4.76 -14.09 -5.37
CA ARG A 202 3.88 -13.19 -6.12
C ARG A 202 4.33 -11.74 -5.97
N PRO A 203 4.14 -10.90 -6.99
CA PRO A 203 4.46 -9.48 -6.86
C PRO A 203 3.65 -8.80 -5.77
N TRP A 204 4.34 -8.01 -4.95
CA TRP A 204 3.77 -7.05 -4.03
C TRP A 204 4.04 -5.66 -4.57
N MET A 205 2.98 -4.89 -4.79
CA MET A 205 3.03 -3.59 -5.45
C MET A 205 2.69 -2.49 -4.45
N PRO A 206 3.70 -1.90 -3.78
CA PRO A 206 3.47 -0.89 -2.77
C PRO A 206 3.23 0.49 -3.37
N CYS A 207 2.45 1.35 -2.71
CA CYS A 207 2.58 2.79 -2.83
C CYS A 207 3.36 3.36 -1.64
N LEU A 208 3.73 4.64 -1.73
CA LEU A 208 4.29 5.40 -0.62
C LEU A 208 3.17 5.78 0.35
N GLY A 209 3.47 5.74 1.64
CA GLY A 209 2.72 6.37 2.71
C GLY A 209 3.58 7.43 3.40
N ASN A 210 3.02 8.13 4.37
CA ASN A 210 3.74 9.20 5.07
C ASN A 210 4.89 8.67 5.94
N HIS A 211 4.86 7.40 6.35
CA HIS A 211 5.93 6.73 7.09
C HIS A 211 7.06 6.17 6.20
N GLU A 212 6.99 6.32 4.88
CA GLU A 212 8.10 6.05 3.97
C GLU A 212 9.03 7.24 3.78
N VAL A 213 8.70 8.40 4.36
CA VAL A 213 9.54 9.61 4.33
C VAL A 213 10.45 9.64 5.55
N GLU A 214 11.65 9.09 5.43
CA GLU A 214 12.60 8.91 6.51
C GLU A 214 13.63 10.05 6.57
N PHE A 215 13.83 10.61 7.77
CA PHE A 215 14.81 11.66 7.99
C PHE A 215 16.24 11.19 7.69
N ASP A 216 17.04 12.06 7.06
CA ASP A 216 18.44 11.81 6.61
C ASP A 216 18.60 10.66 5.58
N ASN A 217 17.52 10.08 5.09
CA ASN A 217 17.56 9.08 4.03
C ASN A 217 17.37 9.70 2.64
N GLY A 218 18.36 10.47 2.24
CA GLY A 218 18.42 11.23 0.98
C GLY A 218 17.73 12.58 1.06
N ALA A 219 17.85 13.35 -0.01
CA ALA A 219 17.41 14.75 -0.04
C ALA A 219 15.90 14.93 0.20
N GLN A 220 15.11 13.90 -0.04
CA GLN A 220 13.65 13.95 0.07
C GLN A 220 13.09 12.88 1.02
N GLY A 221 13.93 12.08 1.68
CA GLY A 221 13.51 11.06 2.63
C GLY A 221 13.12 9.70 2.03
N PHE A 222 13.11 9.54 0.71
CA PHE A 222 12.61 8.32 0.06
C PHE A 222 13.67 7.26 -0.24
N THR A 223 14.94 7.47 0.13
CA THR A 223 16.05 6.59 -0.31
C THR A 223 15.84 5.14 0.11
N SER A 224 15.37 4.91 1.32
CA SER A 224 15.13 3.57 1.86
C SER A 224 14.15 2.79 1.00
N TYR A 225 13.00 3.38 0.69
CA TYR A 225 11.98 2.80 -0.18
C TYR A 225 12.47 2.61 -1.62
N LEU A 226 13.00 3.68 -2.24
CA LEU A 226 13.42 3.66 -3.66
C LEU A 226 14.59 2.72 -3.92
N THR A 227 15.40 2.43 -2.90
CA THR A 227 16.51 1.49 -3.01
C THR A 227 16.00 0.04 -2.95
N ARG A 228 14.96 -0.23 -2.18
CA ARG A 228 14.41 -1.58 -2.02
C ARG A 228 13.50 -2.00 -3.16
N TYR A 229 12.73 -1.06 -3.72
CA TYR A 229 11.75 -1.38 -4.74
C TYR A 229 12.17 -0.93 -6.13
N THR A 230 11.94 -1.80 -7.10
CA THR A 230 12.04 -1.48 -8.53
C THR A 230 10.64 -1.65 -9.14
N LEU A 231 10.00 -0.54 -9.42
CA LEU A 231 8.61 -0.44 -9.88
C LEU A 231 8.56 -0.02 -11.36
N PRO A 232 7.42 -0.12 -12.04
CA PRO A 232 7.24 0.40 -13.39
C PRO A 232 7.61 1.89 -13.47
N ASP A 233 8.21 2.30 -14.59
CA ASP A 233 8.64 3.69 -14.78
C ASP A 233 7.43 4.59 -15.11
N ASN A 234 7.29 5.71 -14.42
CA ASN A 234 6.31 6.74 -14.73
C ASN A 234 6.75 7.68 -15.87
N HIS A 235 7.99 7.57 -16.32
CA HIS A 235 8.63 8.43 -17.32
C HIS A 235 8.62 9.93 -16.97
N VAL A 236 8.58 10.26 -15.67
CA VAL A 236 8.69 11.63 -15.16
C VAL A 236 10.09 11.82 -14.58
N PRO A 237 10.96 12.62 -15.22
CA PRO A 237 12.34 12.76 -14.78
C PRO A 237 12.46 13.21 -13.32
N GLY A 238 13.28 12.51 -12.54
CA GLY A 238 13.50 12.79 -11.11
C GLY A 238 12.46 12.22 -10.15
N PHE A 239 11.42 11.53 -10.66
CA PHE A 239 10.34 11.01 -9.82
C PHE A 239 10.05 9.51 -10.02
N GLY A 240 10.98 8.77 -10.63
CA GLY A 240 10.83 7.32 -10.81
C GLY A 240 10.60 6.58 -9.49
N GLY A 241 9.68 5.59 -9.52
CA GLY A 241 9.39 4.72 -8.39
C GLY A 241 8.44 5.28 -7.33
N ARG A 242 8.04 6.56 -7.39
CA ARG A 242 7.13 7.17 -6.40
C ARG A 242 5.67 6.94 -6.72
N TRP A 243 5.32 7.08 -7.98
CA TRP A 243 4.01 6.73 -8.53
C TRP A 243 4.21 6.00 -9.85
N TYR A 244 3.29 5.15 -10.22
CA TYR A 244 3.40 4.32 -11.41
C TYR A 244 2.05 3.76 -11.83
N SER A 245 2.00 3.13 -13.00
CA SER A 245 0.85 2.35 -13.42
C SER A 245 1.27 1.05 -14.07
N PHE A 246 0.40 0.07 -14.02
CA PHE A 246 0.56 -1.20 -14.73
C PHE A 246 -0.80 -1.75 -15.12
N ARG A 247 -0.79 -2.70 -16.05
CA ARG A 247 -2.02 -3.27 -16.56
C ARG A 247 -2.03 -4.79 -16.48
N ILE A 248 -3.14 -5.34 -16.02
CA ILE A 248 -3.41 -6.78 -16.06
C ILE A 248 -4.75 -7.01 -16.74
N GLY A 249 -4.69 -7.65 -17.91
CA GLY A 249 -5.89 -7.88 -18.69
C GLY A 249 -6.60 -6.58 -19.10
N SER A 250 -7.82 -6.41 -18.67
CA SER A 250 -8.63 -5.19 -18.89
C SER A 250 -8.65 -4.24 -17.68
N VAL A 251 -7.78 -4.45 -16.69
CA VAL A 251 -7.70 -3.60 -15.49
C VAL A 251 -6.43 -2.77 -15.52
N LEU A 252 -6.58 -1.46 -15.49
CA LEU A 252 -5.50 -0.49 -15.29
C LEU A 252 -5.39 -0.18 -13.79
N PHE A 253 -4.21 -0.43 -13.21
CA PHE A 253 -3.85 -0.06 -11.85
C PHE A 253 -2.99 1.19 -11.88
N VAL A 254 -3.32 2.16 -11.03
CA VAL A 254 -2.62 3.44 -10.91
C VAL A 254 -2.23 3.62 -9.45
N SER A 255 -0.95 3.56 -9.15
CA SER A 255 -0.40 3.75 -7.80
C SER A 255 0.09 5.19 -7.66
N LEU A 256 -0.33 5.88 -6.61
CA LEU A 256 -0.09 7.30 -6.37
C LEU A 256 0.64 7.51 -5.05
N ASP A 257 1.42 8.57 -5.00
CA ASP A 257 2.01 9.12 -3.80
C ASP A 257 1.14 10.30 -3.31
N ALA A 258 0.28 10.03 -2.35
CA ALA A 258 -0.66 11.03 -1.86
C ALA A 258 0.03 12.14 -1.05
N ASP A 259 1.21 11.92 -0.49
CA ASP A 259 2.01 12.92 0.21
C ASP A 259 2.30 14.17 -0.62
N ASP A 260 2.27 14.03 -1.95
CA ASP A 260 2.44 15.17 -2.85
C ASP A 260 1.27 16.17 -2.79
N VAL A 261 0.06 15.74 -2.42
CA VAL A 261 -1.13 16.59 -2.52
C VAL A 261 -1.90 16.78 -1.21
N VAL A 262 -1.79 15.87 -0.24
CA VAL A 262 -2.54 15.93 1.00
C VAL A 262 -2.14 17.10 1.91
N TYR A 263 -3.00 17.42 2.84
CA TYR A 263 -2.73 18.41 3.88
C TYR A 263 -2.20 17.79 5.17
N GLN A 264 -2.60 16.58 5.46
CA GLN A 264 -2.19 15.83 6.64
C GLN A 264 -0.86 15.12 6.37
N ASP A 265 0.08 15.21 7.31
CA ASP A 265 1.33 14.44 7.33
C ASP A 265 1.96 14.27 5.93
N ALA A 266 2.15 15.40 5.25
CA ALA A 266 2.32 15.44 3.81
C ALA A 266 3.67 15.98 3.40
N GLY A 267 4.23 15.38 2.35
CA GLY A 267 5.32 15.99 1.60
C GLY A 267 6.57 15.15 1.51
N ALA A 268 7.65 15.84 1.22
CA ALA A 268 9.00 15.31 1.20
C ALA A 268 9.95 16.29 1.87
N PHE A 269 11.11 15.84 2.31
CA PHE A 269 12.13 16.73 2.81
C PHE A 269 12.69 17.58 1.66
N VAL A 270 12.79 18.88 1.91
CA VAL A 270 13.38 19.83 0.97
C VAL A 270 14.45 20.64 1.69
N THR A 271 15.65 20.68 1.17
CA THR A 271 16.79 21.41 1.75
C THR A 271 17.28 22.53 0.84
N GLY A 272 17.78 23.61 1.46
CA GLY A 272 18.49 24.68 0.78
C GLY A 272 17.62 25.81 0.23
N PRO A 273 18.17 26.73 -0.60
CA PRO A 273 17.49 27.93 -1.07
C PRO A 273 16.20 27.67 -1.86
N ALA A 274 16.08 26.54 -2.52
CA ALA A 274 14.88 26.15 -3.25
C ALA A 274 13.68 25.90 -2.32
N ALA A 275 13.95 25.44 -1.10
CA ALA A 275 12.92 25.25 -0.06
C ALA A 275 12.37 26.58 0.48
N LEU A 276 13.07 27.69 0.23
CA LEU A 276 12.73 29.01 0.75
C LEU A 276 11.76 29.78 -0.14
N THR A 277 11.50 29.28 -1.35
CA THR A 277 10.51 29.91 -2.22
C THR A 277 9.14 29.51 -1.70
N PRO A 278 8.33 30.46 -1.15
CA PRO A 278 6.98 30.14 -0.75
C PRO A 278 6.26 29.54 -1.95
N VAL A 279 5.82 28.30 -1.86
CA VAL A 279 4.91 27.76 -2.88
C VAL A 279 3.66 28.63 -2.83
N ALA A 280 3.38 29.33 -3.90
CA ALA A 280 2.30 30.30 -3.95
C ALA A 280 1.00 29.64 -3.46
N GLY A 281 0.41 30.19 -2.40
CA GLY A 281 -0.82 29.68 -1.81
C GLY A 281 -0.67 28.77 -0.60
N THR A 282 0.53 28.38 -0.18
CA THR A 282 0.72 27.48 0.99
C THR A 282 0.89 28.20 2.32
N GLY A 283 1.18 29.51 2.32
CA GLY A 283 1.39 30.29 3.54
C GLY A 283 2.63 29.89 4.35
N HIS A 284 3.57 29.16 3.78
CA HIS A 284 4.80 28.73 4.45
C HIS A 284 5.70 29.92 4.77
N PRO A 285 6.23 30.05 6.01
CA PRO A 285 7.17 31.11 6.37
C PRO A 285 8.50 30.92 5.63
N ALA A 286 9.26 32.02 5.53
CA ALA A 286 10.66 31.94 5.09
C ALA A 286 11.47 31.06 6.06
N ILE A 287 12.29 30.20 5.51
CA ILE A 287 13.02 29.15 6.22
C ILE A 287 14.52 29.43 6.13
N GLU A 288 15.25 29.26 7.22
CA GLU A 288 16.69 29.50 7.27
C GLU A 288 17.46 28.56 6.31
N PRO A 289 18.45 29.07 5.56
CA PRO A 289 19.26 28.26 4.64
C PRO A 289 19.94 27.06 5.34
N GLY A 290 19.86 25.90 4.72
CA GLY A 290 20.48 24.67 5.23
C GLY A 290 19.64 23.86 6.19
N THR A 291 18.43 24.31 6.53
CA THR A 291 17.46 23.52 7.30
C THR A 291 16.62 22.66 6.35
N SER A 292 16.36 21.42 6.72
CA SER A 292 15.45 20.54 5.96
C SER A 292 14.01 20.71 6.43
N PHE A 293 13.09 20.62 5.50
CA PHE A 293 11.65 20.82 5.75
C PHE A 293 10.86 19.75 5.07
N TYR A 294 9.79 19.35 5.72
CA TYR A 294 8.78 18.48 5.18
C TYR A 294 7.74 19.35 4.44
N VAL A 295 7.63 19.19 3.14
CA VAL A 295 6.86 20.10 2.29
C VAL A 295 5.94 19.35 1.33
N ARG A 296 4.67 19.66 1.41
CA ARG A 296 3.63 19.29 0.46
C ARG A 296 3.92 19.88 -0.94
N GLY A 297 3.50 19.16 -1.99
CA GLY A 297 3.62 19.63 -3.38
C GLY A 297 5.04 19.53 -3.93
N TYR A 298 5.82 18.61 -3.45
CA TYR A 298 7.23 18.45 -3.81
C TYR A 298 7.46 18.15 -5.30
N SER A 299 6.46 17.58 -5.99
CA SER A 299 6.55 17.30 -7.45
C SER A 299 6.27 18.52 -8.32
N GLY A 300 5.82 19.65 -7.73
CA GLY A 300 5.39 20.84 -8.48
C GLY A 300 4.20 20.59 -9.41
N GLY A 301 3.36 19.60 -9.10
CA GLY A 301 2.18 19.19 -9.90
C GLY A 301 2.47 18.18 -10.99
N ALA A 302 3.71 17.68 -11.08
CA ALA A 302 4.09 16.71 -12.11
C ALA A 302 3.31 15.40 -11.99
N GLN A 303 3.03 14.95 -10.76
CA GLN A 303 2.22 13.76 -10.52
C GLN A 303 0.77 13.94 -10.98
N THR A 304 0.11 15.03 -10.60
CA THR A 304 -1.27 15.31 -11.01
C THR A 304 -1.41 15.40 -12.53
N ALA A 305 -0.44 16.03 -13.20
CA ALA A 305 -0.42 16.09 -14.67
C ALA A 305 -0.17 14.72 -15.31
N TRP A 306 0.66 13.87 -14.70
CA TRP A 306 0.87 12.49 -15.13
C TRP A 306 -0.40 11.65 -14.91
N LEU A 307 -1.05 11.80 -13.76
CA LEU A 307 -2.29 11.10 -13.43
C LEU A 307 -3.38 11.41 -14.45
N GLU A 308 -3.60 12.69 -14.78
CA GLU A 308 -4.60 13.09 -15.77
C GLU A 308 -4.35 12.41 -17.12
N ARG A 309 -3.11 12.42 -17.62
CA ARG A 309 -2.76 11.74 -18.89
C ARG A 309 -2.97 10.23 -18.82
N THR A 310 -2.62 9.60 -17.71
CA THR A 310 -2.75 8.15 -17.52
C THR A 310 -4.20 7.72 -17.48
N LEU A 311 -5.04 8.46 -16.74
CA LEU A 311 -6.47 8.18 -16.66
C LEU A 311 -7.17 8.42 -18.01
N ALA A 312 -6.82 9.51 -18.72
CA ALA A 312 -7.35 9.78 -20.05
C ALA A 312 -7.02 8.65 -21.04
N ALA A 313 -5.74 8.27 -21.12
CA ALA A 313 -5.31 7.16 -21.97
C ALA A 313 -5.99 5.84 -21.60
N GLY A 314 -6.17 5.55 -20.31
CA GLY A 314 -6.88 4.36 -19.86
C GLY A 314 -8.35 4.36 -20.26
N ARG A 315 -9.03 5.51 -20.17
CA ARG A 315 -10.45 5.57 -20.60
C ARG A 315 -10.63 5.63 -22.11
N ASP A 316 -9.67 6.11 -22.85
CA ASP A 316 -9.72 6.09 -24.32
C ASP A 316 -9.42 4.70 -24.89
N ASP A 317 -8.69 3.83 -24.17
CA ASP A 317 -8.41 2.46 -24.59
C ASP A 317 -9.66 1.55 -24.42
N PRO A 318 -10.27 1.03 -25.51
CA PRO A 318 -11.46 0.18 -25.44
C PRO A 318 -11.20 -1.19 -24.83
N SER A 319 -9.93 -1.58 -24.68
CA SER A 319 -9.53 -2.82 -24.02
C SER A 319 -9.35 -2.69 -22.52
N VAL A 320 -9.52 -1.49 -21.94
CA VAL A 320 -9.57 -1.22 -20.50
C VAL A 320 -11.01 -1.11 -20.05
N ASP A 321 -11.46 -2.06 -19.23
CA ASP A 321 -12.78 -2.01 -18.60
C ASP A 321 -12.71 -1.25 -17.27
N TRP A 322 -11.69 -1.50 -16.47
CA TRP A 322 -11.55 -1.02 -15.09
C TRP A 322 -10.34 -0.11 -14.89
N ILE A 323 -10.50 0.94 -14.09
CA ILE A 323 -9.41 1.75 -13.55
C ILE A 323 -9.49 1.69 -12.03
N ILE A 324 -8.43 1.17 -11.39
CA ILE A 324 -8.28 1.08 -9.94
C ILE A 324 -7.12 1.96 -9.54
N ALA A 325 -7.36 2.92 -8.64
CA ALA A 325 -6.32 3.76 -8.06
C ALA A 325 -5.94 3.22 -6.66
N GLN A 326 -4.65 3.25 -6.35
CA GLN A 326 -4.07 2.94 -5.06
C GLN A 326 -3.33 4.17 -4.57
N MET A 327 -3.53 4.55 -3.32
CA MET A 327 -2.78 5.60 -2.63
C MET A 327 -2.84 5.36 -1.12
N HIS A 328 -2.10 6.12 -0.33
CA HIS A 328 -2.11 5.89 1.10
C HIS A 328 -3.23 6.65 1.80
N GLN A 329 -3.20 8.00 1.83
CA GLN A 329 -4.18 8.79 2.55
C GLN A 329 -5.56 8.80 1.88
N CYS A 330 -6.60 9.10 2.66
CA CYS A 330 -8.00 8.92 2.30
C CYS A 330 -8.67 10.20 1.80
N ALA A 331 -9.44 10.08 0.71
CA ALA A 331 -10.44 11.09 0.34
C ALA A 331 -11.77 10.88 1.10
N CYS A 332 -12.03 9.64 1.49
CA CYS A 332 -13.21 9.19 2.20
C CYS A 332 -12.77 8.33 3.39
N SER A 333 -12.69 8.91 4.57
CA SER A 333 -12.58 8.22 5.85
C SER A 333 -13.57 8.81 6.83
N SER A 334 -14.24 7.96 7.58
CA SER A 334 -15.22 8.35 8.59
C SER A 334 -14.61 8.54 9.98
N SER A 335 -13.30 8.54 10.10
CA SER A 335 -12.59 8.84 11.34
C SER A 335 -12.97 10.22 11.89
N ALA A 336 -13.27 10.29 13.19
CA ALA A 336 -13.68 11.51 13.88
C ALA A 336 -12.55 12.18 14.65
N THR A 337 -11.59 11.41 15.17
CA THR A 337 -10.54 11.88 16.07
C THR A 337 -9.13 11.56 15.63
N GLY A 338 -8.93 10.44 14.92
CA GLY A 338 -7.64 9.98 14.40
C GLY A 338 -7.19 10.67 13.11
N ASN A 339 -6.73 9.91 12.16
CA ASN A 339 -6.54 10.33 10.79
C ASN A 339 -7.89 10.75 10.20
N GLY A 340 -8.12 10.75 8.94
CA GLY A 340 -9.40 11.15 8.39
C GLY A 340 -9.31 11.49 6.92
N SER A 341 -10.36 12.10 6.41
CA SER A 341 -10.40 12.54 5.02
C SER A 341 -9.47 13.72 4.78
N ASP A 342 -8.91 13.82 3.57
CA ASP A 342 -8.02 14.93 3.19
C ASP A 342 -8.58 15.77 2.04
N LEU A 343 -8.69 17.08 2.28
CA LEU A 343 -9.20 18.03 1.30
C LEU A 343 -8.26 18.21 0.10
N GLY A 344 -6.95 17.98 0.25
CA GLY A 344 -5.99 18.09 -0.84
C GLY A 344 -6.26 17.09 -1.95
N ILE A 345 -6.56 15.83 -1.60
CA ILE A 345 -6.98 14.79 -2.55
C ILE A 345 -8.30 15.19 -3.21
N ARG A 346 -9.27 15.63 -2.40
CA ARG A 346 -10.59 16.04 -2.90
C ARG A 346 -10.52 17.20 -3.89
N GLN A 347 -9.60 18.14 -3.66
CA GLN A 347 -9.39 19.29 -4.55
C GLN A 347 -8.69 18.92 -5.86
N GLN A 348 -7.69 18.04 -5.79
CA GLN A 348 -6.81 17.82 -6.92
C GLN A 348 -7.15 16.56 -7.73
N TRP A 349 -7.54 15.47 -7.07
CA TRP A 349 -7.68 14.16 -7.72
C TRP A 349 -9.11 13.67 -7.86
N LEU A 350 -10.03 13.95 -6.91
CA LEU A 350 -11.43 13.54 -7.09
C LEU A 350 -12.06 14.07 -8.37
N PRO A 351 -11.82 15.34 -8.82
CA PRO A 351 -12.35 15.80 -10.10
C PRO A 351 -11.80 15.01 -11.31
N LEU A 352 -10.58 14.48 -11.21
CA LEU A 352 -10.00 13.61 -12.24
C LEU A 352 -10.63 12.22 -12.18
N PHE A 353 -10.81 11.67 -10.98
CA PHE A 353 -11.48 10.37 -10.78
C PHE A 353 -12.91 10.42 -11.33
N ASP A 354 -13.63 11.49 -11.08
CA ASP A 354 -14.98 11.70 -11.64
C ASP A 354 -14.98 11.79 -13.15
N ARG A 355 -14.10 12.63 -13.70
CA ARG A 355 -14.01 12.87 -15.16
C ARG A 355 -13.68 11.61 -15.92
N TYR A 356 -12.73 10.84 -15.45
CA TYR A 356 -12.24 9.63 -16.09
C TYR A 356 -12.90 8.36 -15.54
N GLN A 357 -13.90 8.50 -14.69
CA GLN A 357 -14.68 7.41 -14.12
C GLN A 357 -13.78 6.31 -13.52
N VAL A 358 -12.91 6.68 -12.59
CA VAL A 358 -12.18 5.70 -11.77
C VAL A 358 -13.22 4.83 -11.07
N ASP A 359 -13.01 3.52 -11.07
CA ASP A 359 -13.98 2.56 -10.57
C ASP A 359 -13.85 2.33 -9.08
N LEU A 360 -12.60 2.22 -8.62
CA LEU A 360 -12.25 1.84 -7.26
C LEU A 360 -11.01 2.60 -6.81
N VAL A 361 -11.03 3.09 -5.58
CA VAL A 361 -9.88 3.69 -4.90
C VAL A 361 -9.58 2.88 -3.65
N LEU A 362 -8.33 2.46 -3.49
CA LEU A 362 -7.82 1.71 -2.35
C LEU A 362 -6.87 2.59 -1.57
N THR A 363 -7.08 2.69 -0.26
CA THR A 363 -6.26 3.51 0.65
C THR A 363 -5.85 2.71 1.89
N GLY A 364 -4.90 3.23 2.66
CA GLY A 364 -4.54 2.86 4.02
C GLY A 364 -4.81 4.01 4.97
N HIS A 365 -3.83 4.35 5.81
CA HIS A 365 -3.72 5.53 6.66
C HIS A 365 -4.66 5.56 7.88
N ASP A 366 -5.95 5.34 7.69
CA ASP A 366 -6.87 5.07 8.78
C ASP A 366 -6.84 3.57 9.06
N HIS A 367 -6.51 3.22 10.33
CA HIS A 367 -6.15 1.85 10.71
C HIS A 367 -7.40 1.00 11.00
N ASP A 368 -8.17 0.76 9.93
CA ASP A 368 -9.37 -0.06 9.96
C ASP A 368 -9.79 -0.51 8.55
N TYR A 369 -11.03 -0.95 8.44
CA TYR A 369 -11.72 -1.17 7.18
C TYR A 369 -12.92 -0.25 7.06
N GLU A 370 -12.96 0.52 5.95
CA GLU A 370 -14.12 1.31 5.56
C GLU A 370 -14.49 1.11 4.09
N ARG A 371 -15.78 1.25 3.78
CA ARG A 371 -16.28 1.32 2.40
C ARG A 371 -17.24 2.48 2.24
N SER A 372 -17.04 3.25 1.16
CA SER A 372 -18.01 4.26 0.74
C SER A 372 -19.16 3.65 -0.09
N PHE A 373 -20.29 4.33 -0.14
CA PHE A 373 -21.18 4.23 -1.30
C PHE A 373 -20.44 4.72 -2.56
N PRO A 374 -20.89 4.34 -3.77
CA PRO A 374 -20.36 4.97 -4.98
C PRO A 374 -20.57 6.48 -4.93
N VAL A 375 -19.51 7.25 -5.09
CA VAL A 375 -19.54 8.72 -5.01
C VAL A 375 -19.21 9.35 -6.35
N ARG A 376 -19.85 10.49 -6.65
CA ARG A 376 -19.52 11.33 -7.80
C ARG A 376 -19.90 12.78 -7.55
N GLY A 377 -18.96 13.69 -7.83
CA GLY A 377 -19.11 15.10 -7.51
C GLY A 377 -18.88 15.41 -6.04
N ALA A 378 -19.03 16.67 -5.70
CA ALA A 378 -18.81 17.16 -4.36
C ALA A 378 -19.93 18.10 -3.92
N ASP A 379 -20.33 18.00 -2.67
CA ASP A 379 -21.24 18.94 -2.01
C ASP A 379 -20.42 20.10 -1.43
N ALA A 380 -20.60 21.28 -1.99
CA ALA A 380 -19.89 22.49 -1.59
C ALA A 380 -20.45 23.15 -0.32
N SER A 381 -21.55 22.66 0.24
CA SER A 381 -22.20 23.24 1.43
C SER A 381 -21.79 22.60 2.75
N ALA A 382 -20.99 21.53 2.69
CA ALA A 382 -20.64 20.73 3.85
C ALA A 382 -19.40 21.25 4.60
N GLY A 383 -19.37 21.00 5.89
CA GLY A 383 -18.23 21.20 6.76
C GLY A 383 -18.21 22.53 7.52
N HIS A 384 -17.62 22.47 8.70
CA HIS A 384 -17.26 23.66 9.50
C HIS A 384 -15.97 23.41 10.25
N GLU A 385 -15.21 24.45 10.45
CA GLU A 385 -13.93 24.40 11.14
C GLU A 385 -14.14 24.20 12.64
N VAL A 386 -13.50 23.19 13.23
CA VAL A 386 -13.65 22.85 14.65
C VAL A 386 -13.05 23.94 15.56
N ALA A 387 -11.89 24.49 15.19
CA ALA A 387 -11.14 25.40 16.04
C ALA A 387 -11.76 26.81 16.15
N THR A 388 -12.37 27.32 15.10
CA THR A 388 -12.93 28.69 15.04
C THR A 388 -14.42 28.72 14.86
N GLY A 389 -15.06 27.58 14.58
CA GLY A 389 -16.49 27.51 14.22
C GLY A 389 -16.82 28.12 12.85
N ALA A 390 -15.81 28.46 12.06
CA ALA A 390 -16.00 28.98 10.71
C ALA A 390 -16.44 27.85 9.77
N VAL A 391 -17.32 28.16 8.82
CA VAL A 391 -17.71 27.20 7.79
C VAL A 391 -16.58 27.08 6.78
N VAL A 392 -16.07 25.85 6.59
CA VAL A 392 -15.07 25.49 5.59
C VAL A 392 -15.71 24.50 4.63
N ASN A 393 -15.59 24.78 3.34
CA ASN A 393 -16.05 23.84 2.32
C ASN A 393 -15.11 22.64 2.26
N THR A 394 -15.61 21.45 2.65
CA THR A 394 -14.85 20.21 2.67
C THR A 394 -14.87 19.47 1.33
N LEU A 395 -15.58 19.98 0.33
CA LEU A 395 -15.83 19.25 -0.93
C LEU A 395 -16.30 17.81 -0.67
N ARG A 396 -17.28 17.69 0.23
CA ARG A 396 -17.79 16.39 0.68
C ARG A 396 -18.22 15.53 -0.52
N PRO A 397 -17.67 14.30 -0.67
CA PRO A 397 -18.06 13.42 -1.75
C PRO A 397 -19.56 13.14 -1.75
N HIS A 398 -20.18 13.21 -2.91
CA HIS A 398 -21.63 13.03 -3.04
C HIS A 398 -21.95 11.58 -3.41
N PRO A 399 -22.68 10.80 -2.56
CA PRO A 399 -23.09 9.46 -2.88
C PRO A 399 -24.15 9.48 -3.99
N VAL A 400 -23.94 8.70 -5.06
CA VAL A 400 -24.92 8.56 -6.15
C VAL A 400 -26.10 7.66 -5.76
N THR A 401 -25.92 6.85 -4.73
CA THR A 401 -26.95 6.06 -4.06
C THR A 401 -26.55 5.87 -2.60
N THR A 402 -27.51 5.75 -1.72
CA THR A 402 -27.34 5.35 -0.32
C THR A 402 -28.02 4.00 -0.03
N THR A 403 -28.46 3.32 -1.08
CA THR A 403 -29.01 1.97 -0.97
C THR A 403 -27.88 0.97 -1.09
N ASP A 404 -27.67 0.20 -0.04
CA ASP A 404 -26.72 -0.91 -0.03
C ASP A 404 -27.46 -2.23 -0.31
N ASN A 405 -27.31 -2.72 -1.52
CA ASN A 405 -27.82 -4.03 -1.94
C ASN A 405 -26.68 -5.00 -2.31
N GLY A 406 -25.44 -4.64 -1.96
CA GLY A 406 -24.25 -5.42 -2.25
C GLY A 406 -23.83 -5.43 -3.72
N VAL A 407 -24.44 -4.60 -4.59
CA VAL A 407 -24.09 -4.51 -6.02
C VAL A 407 -24.03 -3.06 -6.46
N PHE A 408 -22.92 -2.62 -7.03
CA PHE A 408 -22.69 -1.23 -7.40
C PHE A 408 -22.17 -1.10 -8.83
N ASP A 409 -22.85 -0.30 -9.64
CA ASP A 409 -22.37 0.09 -10.98
C ASP A 409 -21.38 1.25 -10.88
N THR A 410 -20.09 0.95 -11.05
CA THR A 410 -19.01 1.95 -10.94
C THR A 410 -18.97 2.96 -12.08
N SER A 411 -19.72 2.73 -13.16
CA SER A 411 -19.90 3.76 -14.18
C SER A 411 -20.67 4.98 -13.65
N GLN A 412 -21.43 4.80 -12.58
CA GLN A 412 -22.22 5.85 -11.92
C GLN A 412 -21.42 6.60 -10.85
N GLY A 413 -20.49 5.92 -10.18
CA GLY A 413 -19.70 6.53 -9.10
C GLY A 413 -18.52 5.66 -8.68
N THR A 414 -17.49 6.28 -8.14
CA THR A 414 -16.29 5.63 -7.61
C THR A 414 -16.55 5.06 -6.22
N VAL A 415 -16.17 3.82 -5.96
CA VAL A 415 -16.15 3.24 -4.61
C VAL A 415 -14.79 3.48 -3.98
N HIS A 416 -14.74 3.94 -2.74
CA HIS A 416 -13.51 4.09 -1.95
C HIS A 416 -13.49 3.01 -0.86
N LEU A 417 -12.35 2.35 -0.72
CA LEU A 417 -12.06 1.41 0.36
C LEU A 417 -10.86 1.91 1.14
N THR A 418 -11.02 2.07 2.44
CA THR A 418 -9.94 2.23 3.39
C THR A 418 -9.57 0.84 3.91
N LEU A 419 -8.32 0.48 3.78
CA LEU A 419 -7.76 -0.85 4.04
C LEU A 419 -6.51 -0.75 4.91
N GLY A 420 -6.45 0.18 5.86
CA GLY A 420 -5.34 0.33 6.82
C GLY A 420 -5.34 -0.75 7.90
N CYS A 421 -5.65 -1.98 7.50
CA CYS A 421 -5.97 -3.10 8.38
C CYS A 421 -4.90 -4.20 8.38
N GLY A 422 -3.68 -3.92 7.87
CA GLY A 422 -2.65 -4.94 7.61
C GLY A 422 -1.97 -5.48 8.86
N GLY A 423 -1.76 -4.70 9.91
CA GLY A 423 -1.06 -5.25 11.08
C GLY A 423 -0.52 -4.29 12.11
N THR A 424 -0.57 -2.99 11.86
CA THR A 424 -0.29 -1.94 12.84
C THR A 424 -1.38 -1.86 13.92
N ASP A 425 -1.40 -0.83 14.76
CA ASP A 425 -2.51 -0.65 15.69
C ASP A 425 -3.84 -0.41 14.95
N VAL A 426 -4.94 -0.70 15.59
CA VAL A 426 -6.27 -0.38 15.08
C VAL A 426 -6.94 0.62 16.00
N ASN A 427 -7.52 1.65 15.41
CA ASN A 427 -8.09 2.79 16.12
C ASN A 427 -9.61 2.76 16.07
N LEU A 428 -10.22 1.70 16.60
CA LEU A 428 -11.67 1.50 16.58
C LEU A 428 -12.43 2.59 17.34
N ASP A 429 -11.80 3.25 18.32
CA ASP A 429 -12.38 4.34 19.12
C ASP A 429 -12.34 5.70 18.41
N ASP A 430 -11.61 5.81 17.30
CA ASP A 430 -11.49 7.06 16.53
C ASP A 430 -12.76 7.42 15.75
N TYR A 431 -13.74 6.53 15.73
CA TYR A 431 -15.01 6.74 15.08
C TYR A 431 -16.02 7.35 16.05
N GLY A 432 -16.71 8.39 15.59
CA GLY A 432 -17.83 8.97 16.34
C GLY A 432 -18.87 7.91 16.67
N VAL A 433 -19.64 8.15 17.75
CA VAL A 433 -20.63 7.20 18.27
C VAL A 433 -21.58 6.77 17.17
N ASP A 434 -21.59 5.47 16.88
CA ASP A 434 -22.46 4.85 15.89
C ASP A 434 -23.87 4.70 16.49
N THR A 435 -24.57 5.81 16.61
CA THR A 435 -26.00 5.77 16.91
C THR A 435 -26.76 5.83 15.59
N ALA A 436 -27.81 5.04 15.45
CA ALA A 436 -28.64 4.99 14.24
C ALA A 436 -29.17 6.37 13.80
N ASP A 437 -29.19 7.34 14.69
CA ASP A 437 -29.65 8.71 14.51
C ASP A 437 -28.53 9.77 14.66
N ALA A 438 -27.31 9.40 15.06
CA ALA A 438 -26.22 10.35 15.15
C ALA A 438 -25.59 10.52 13.75
N GLN A 439 -25.57 11.73 13.29
CA GLN A 439 -24.81 12.10 12.11
C GLN A 439 -23.37 11.65 12.32
N ARG A 440 -22.87 10.76 11.45
CA ARG A 440 -21.48 10.33 11.44
C ARG A 440 -20.64 11.56 11.12
N GLN A 441 -20.00 12.13 12.13
CA GLN A 441 -19.14 13.28 11.93
C GLN A 441 -17.73 12.81 11.62
N ALA A 442 -17.31 13.01 10.38
CA ALA A 442 -15.97 12.69 9.91
C ALA A 442 -15.08 13.94 9.96
N LYS A 443 -13.84 13.72 10.33
CA LYS A 443 -12.78 14.74 10.31
C LYS A 443 -12.26 14.91 8.90
N VAL A 444 -11.99 16.18 8.52
CA VAL A 444 -11.40 16.52 7.23
C VAL A 444 -10.23 17.47 7.45
N PHE A 445 -9.04 17.06 7.03
CA PHE A 445 -7.86 17.93 7.04
C PHE A 445 -7.98 18.98 5.93
N THR A 446 -7.96 20.24 6.32
CA THR A 446 -8.20 21.37 5.41
C THR A 446 -7.03 22.34 5.31
N ARG A 447 -5.97 22.12 6.10
CA ARG A 447 -4.77 22.93 6.13
C ARG A 447 -3.52 22.07 6.14
N ALA A 448 -2.51 22.51 5.40
CA ALA A 448 -1.21 21.90 5.42
C ALA A 448 -0.56 21.98 6.80
N ASN A 449 0.20 20.97 7.15
CA ASN A 449 1.09 20.99 8.30
C ASN A 449 2.01 22.22 8.23
N ARG A 450 2.35 22.77 9.39
CA ARG A 450 3.38 23.80 9.43
C ARG A 450 4.73 23.14 9.15
N PRO A 451 5.59 23.78 8.33
CA PRO A 451 6.98 23.32 8.24
C PRO A 451 7.58 23.31 9.65
N VAL A 452 8.04 22.16 10.09
CA VAL A 452 8.75 22.03 11.37
C VAL A 452 10.22 21.89 11.05
N PRO A 453 11.10 22.59 11.78
CA PRO A 453 12.52 22.30 11.73
C PRO A 453 12.73 20.84 12.11
N THR A 454 13.45 20.11 11.29
CA THR A 454 13.71 18.71 11.50
C THR A 454 14.47 18.50 12.81
N SER A 455 13.78 17.99 13.80
CA SER A 455 14.39 17.27 14.91
C SER A 455 13.97 15.80 14.79
N THR A 456 14.83 14.90 15.19
CA THR A 456 14.60 13.46 15.15
C THR A 456 13.37 12.98 15.96
N ALA A 457 12.68 13.89 16.65
CA ALA A 457 11.59 13.57 17.57
C ALA A 457 10.20 14.02 17.07
N ASP A 458 10.10 14.98 16.14
CA ASP A 458 8.81 15.60 15.80
C ASP A 458 8.70 15.91 14.30
N VAL A 459 8.94 14.94 13.45
CA VAL A 459 8.82 15.10 12.00
C VAL A 459 7.37 15.35 11.58
N PHE A 460 6.42 14.89 12.38
CA PHE A 460 4.99 14.95 12.11
C PHE A 460 4.24 15.78 13.17
N THR A 461 4.20 17.11 13.04
CA THR A 461 3.18 17.88 13.74
C THR A 461 1.93 17.94 12.89
N ARG A 462 0.91 17.22 13.31
CA ARG A 462 -0.43 17.29 12.69
C ARG A 462 -0.91 18.74 12.63
N ALA A 463 -1.51 19.14 11.50
CA ALA A 463 -2.15 20.43 11.40
C ALA A 463 -3.27 20.52 12.43
N GLY A 464 -3.31 21.58 13.21
CA GLY A 464 -4.21 21.69 14.35
C GLY A 464 -5.60 22.23 14.04
N ALA A 465 -6.07 22.26 12.80
CA ALA A 465 -7.38 22.77 12.50
C ALA A 465 -8.02 22.02 11.36
N ASP A 466 -8.98 21.24 11.73
CA ASP A 466 -9.72 20.39 10.84
C ASP A 466 -11.15 20.89 10.72
N ALA A 467 -11.80 20.57 9.63
CA ALA A 467 -13.24 20.67 9.52
C ALA A 467 -13.87 19.33 9.92
N VAL A 468 -15.13 19.37 10.25
CA VAL A 468 -15.97 18.17 10.39
C VAL A 468 -17.11 18.24 9.40
N GLU A 469 -17.53 17.06 8.92
CA GLU A 469 -18.68 16.95 8.02
C GLU A 469 -19.49 15.70 8.35
N ASP A 470 -20.74 15.65 7.90
CA ASP A 470 -21.54 14.44 7.94
C ASP A 470 -21.05 13.49 6.85
N ALA A 471 -20.56 12.31 7.22
CA ALA A 471 -20.06 11.29 6.31
C ALA A 471 -21.20 10.53 5.58
N ILE A 472 -22.03 11.27 4.85
CA ILE A 472 -23.18 10.69 4.10
C ILE A 472 -22.76 9.67 3.04
N TRP A 473 -21.51 9.71 2.64
CA TRP A 473 -20.89 8.79 1.70
C TRP A 473 -20.45 7.47 2.33
N SER A 474 -20.34 7.39 3.67
CA SER A 474 -19.91 6.17 4.38
C SER A 474 -21.00 5.11 4.36
N ALA A 475 -20.66 3.91 3.86
CA ALA A 475 -21.59 2.78 3.75
C ALA A 475 -21.32 1.70 4.80
N LYS A 476 -20.06 1.37 5.05
CA LYS A 476 -19.65 0.26 5.92
C LYS A 476 -18.32 0.58 6.58
N ARG A 477 -18.13 0.10 7.80
CA ARG A 477 -16.83 0.05 8.49
C ARG A 477 -16.78 -1.11 9.48
N ASP A 478 -15.57 -1.59 9.78
CA ASP A 478 -15.36 -2.55 10.85
C ASP A 478 -15.12 -1.80 12.17
N VAL A 479 -16.03 -1.96 13.11
CA VAL A 479 -15.96 -1.35 14.45
C VAL A 479 -15.56 -2.36 15.54
N ALA A 480 -15.25 -3.58 15.17
CA ALA A 480 -15.04 -4.67 16.11
C ALA A 480 -13.62 -5.24 16.10
N THR A 481 -13.00 -5.34 14.94
CA THR A 481 -11.75 -6.07 14.74
C THR A 481 -10.65 -5.20 14.13
N GLY A 482 -10.95 -4.49 13.04
CA GLY A 482 -10.04 -3.60 12.33
C GLY A 482 -9.01 -4.31 11.44
N TYR A 483 -8.50 -5.47 11.84
CA TYR A 483 -7.50 -6.22 11.07
C TYR A 483 -8.13 -7.06 9.97
N GLY A 484 -7.56 -7.00 8.76
CA GLY A 484 -8.13 -7.76 7.68
C GLY A 484 -7.36 -7.72 6.37
N ILE A 485 -7.99 -8.32 5.37
CA ILE A 485 -7.50 -8.36 4.00
C ILE A 485 -8.68 -8.29 3.03
N ALA A 486 -8.58 -7.43 2.04
CA ALA A 486 -9.53 -7.40 0.95
C ALA A 486 -9.07 -8.33 -0.19
N VAL A 487 -9.98 -9.17 -0.64
CA VAL A 487 -9.79 -10.12 -1.76
C VAL A 487 -10.67 -9.69 -2.92
N PHE A 488 -10.08 -9.55 -4.10
CA PHE A 488 -10.73 -9.07 -5.30
C PHE A 488 -10.70 -10.15 -6.38
N ASP A 489 -11.86 -10.65 -6.76
CA ASP A 489 -12.02 -11.59 -7.86
C ASP A 489 -12.52 -10.85 -9.10
N VAL A 490 -11.66 -10.73 -10.11
CA VAL A 490 -11.96 -10.05 -11.38
C VAL A 490 -12.55 -11.04 -12.37
N HIS A 491 -13.78 -10.75 -12.83
CA HIS A 491 -14.53 -11.55 -13.80
C HIS A 491 -14.80 -10.73 -15.07
N PRO A 492 -14.05 -10.98 -16.15
CA PRO A 492 -14.15 -10.21 -17.37
C PRO A 492 -15.29 -10.65 -18.30
N ASP A 493 -15.98 -11.76 -17.97
CA ASP A 493 -17.02 -12.31 -18.82
C ASP A 493 -18.36 -11.56 -18.60
N PRO A 494 -18.89 -10.88 -19.65
CA PRO A 494 -20.13 -10.14 -19.52
C PRO A 494 -21.39 -11.01 -19.55
N GLU A 495 -21.30 -12.28 -19.96
CA GLU A 495 -22.47 -13.16 -20.04
C GLU A 495 -23.00 -13.48 -18.64
N ASP A 496 -22.10 -13.55 -17.64
CA ASP A 496 -22.45 -13.83 -16.26
C ASP A 496 -23.22 -12.69 -15.58
N PHE A 497 -23.09 -11.44 -16.07
CA PHE A 497 -23.60 -10.24 -15.42
C PHE A 497 -24.39 -9.32 -16.38
N GLY A 498 -25.11 -9.88 -17.32
CA GLY A 498 -26.04 -9.10 -18.17
C GLY A 498 -25.38 -8.03 -19.04
N GLY A 499 -24.18 -8.29 -19.54
CA GLY A 499 -23.41 -7.33 -20.37
C GLY A 499 -22.39 -6.52 -19.58
N HIS A 500 -22.21 -6.79 -18.28
CA HIS A 500 -21.23 -6.14 -17.43
C HIS A 500 -20.08 -7.10 -17.10
N THR A 501 -18.87 -6.57 -17.01
CA THR A 501 -17.79 -7.22 -16.28
C THR A 501 -17.95 -6.95 -14.79
N SER A 502 -17.37 -7.78 -13.93
CA SER A 502 -17.51 -7.60 -12.49
C SER A 502 -16.21 -7.78 -11.72
N ILE A 503 -16.16 -7.19 -10.53
CA ILE A 503 -15.18 -7.49 -9.48
C ILE A 503 -15.98 -7.81 -8.22
N THR A 504 -15.84 -9.06 -7.73
CA THR A 504 -16.34 -9.41 -6.41
C THR A 504 -15.28 -9.06 -5.39
N VAL A 505 -15.66 -8.30 -4.38
CA VAL A 505 -14.78 -7.87 -3.29
C VAL A 505 -15.26 -8.54 -2.01
N THR A 506 -14.36 -9.23 -1.33
CA THR A 506 -14.64 -9.81 -0.03
C THR A 506 -13.60 -9.33 0.98
N GLN A 507 -14.05 -8.68 2.04
CA GLN A 507 -13.23 -8.35 3.19
C GLN A 507 -13.26 -9.49 4.18
N TYR A 508 -12.08 -9.97 4.57
CA TYR A 508 -11.91 -10.98 5.61
C TYR A 508 -11.20 -10.38 6.81
N HIS A 509 -11.63 -10.75 8.01
CA HIS A 509 -10.78 -10.57 9.17
C HIS A 509 -9.56 -11.49 9.06
N ALA A 510 -8.38 -10.95 9.33
CA ALA A 510 -7.12 -11.69 9.35
C ALA A 510 -6.42 -11.42 10.69
N VAL A 511 -6.99 -11.97 11.74
CA VAL A 511 -6.58 -11.74 13.12
C VAL A 511 -6.08 -13.02 13.78
N ASP A 512 -5.29 -12.85 14.83
CA ASP A 512 -5.11 -13.88 15.84
C ASP A 512 -6.43 -14.08 16.59
N ALA A 513 -6.90 -15.32 16.70
CA ALA A 513 -8.08 -15.66 17.50
C ALA A 513 -7.93 -15.30 19.00
N ASP A 514 -6.67 -15.18 19.47
CA ASP A 514 -6.31 -14.64 20.77
C ASP A 514 -5.43 -13.39 20.60
N PRO A 515 -6.04 -12.22 20.27
CA PRO A 515 -5.27 -10.99 20.10
C PRO A 515 -4.43 -10.72 21.35
N VAL A 516 -3.21 -10.27 21.12
CA VAL A 516 -2.32 -9.87 22.22
C VAL A 516 -3.08 -8.87 23.09
N ASN A 517 -3.34 -9.23 24.33
CA ASN A 517 -3.90 -8.27 25.28
C ASN A 517 -2.90 -7.11 25.39
N PRO A 518 -3.20 -5.91 24.91
CA PRO A 518 -2.27 -4.80 24.88
C PRO A 518 -1.77 -4.41 26.30
N ALA A 519 -2.55 -4.76 27.35
CA ALA A 519 -2.18 -4.49 28.73
C ALA A 519 -1.21 -5.53 29.33
N THR A 520 -1.16 -6.75 28.80
CA THR A 520 -0.39 -7.84 29.42
C THR A 520 0.66 -8.47 28.52
N GLY A 521 0.62 -8.22 27.21
CA GLY A 521 1.49 -8.86 26.22
C GLY A 521 1.32 -10.39 26.12
N ALA A 522 0.27 -10.94 26.73
CA ALA A 522 0.03 -12.38 26.73
C ALA A 522 -0.55 -12.81 25.38
N LYS A 523 0.10 -13.78 24.74
CA LYS A 523 -0.34 -14.41 23.48
C LYS A 523 -1.02 -15.74 23.76
N GLY A 524 -2.21 -15.95 23.19
CA GLY A 524 -2.77 -17.27 22.96
C GLY A 524 -2.01 -18.05 21.88
N ALA A 525 -2.36 -19.30 21.64
CA ALA A 525 -1.82 -20.06 20.52
C ALA A 525 -2.50 -19.55 19.21
N PRO A 526 -1.73 -19.01 18.23
CA PRO A 526 -2.32 -18.33 17.11
C PRO A 526 -2.96 -19.32 16.12
N THR A 527 -4.25 -19.20 15.93
CA THR A 527 -4.95 -19.71 14.76
C THR A 527 -5.53 -18.50 14.02
N PRO A 528 -5.05 -18.14 12.83
CA PRO A 528 -5.59 -17.01 12.10
C PRO A 528 -7.08 -17.27 11.80
N ASP A 529 -7.93 -16.32 12.17
CA ASP A 529 -9.32 -16.31 11.78
C ASP A 529 -9.46 -15.54 10.47
N TYR A 530 -9.96 -16.20 9.42
CA TYR A 530 -10.27 -15.59 8.12
C TYR A 530 -11.79 -15.56 7.93
N THR A 531 -12.51 -15.00 8.88
CA THR A 531 -13.95 -14.85 8.76
C THR A 531 -14.31 -13.73 7.80
N GLU A 532 -15.29 -14.00 6.95
CA GLU A 532 -15.85 -13.01 6.04
C GLU A 532 -16.54 -11.90 6.85
N PHE A 533 -16.14 -10.65 6.63
CA PHE A 533 -16.78 -9.48 7.20
C PHE A 533 -17.87 -8.93 6.30
N GLU A 534 -17.58 -8.75 5.01
CA GLU A 534 -18.57 -8.41 3.99
C GLU A 534 -18.16 -8.90 2.61
N THR A 535 -19.16 -9.09 1.75
CA THR A 535 -18.97 -9.33 0.31
C THR A 535 -19.89 -8.43 -0.49
N PHE A 536 -19.35 -7.81 -1.54
CA PHE A 536 -20.12 -7.01 -2.50
C PHE A 536 -19.55 -7.16 -3.92
N THR A 537 -20.33 -6.76 -4.91
CA THR A 537 -19.97 -6.85 -6.32
C THR A 537 -19.96 -5.48 -6.98
N LEU A 538 -18.85 -5.15 -7.62
CA LEU A 538 -18.74 -4.01 -8.51
C LEU A 538 -19.09 -4.46 -9.93
N LEU A 539 -19.91 -3.70 -10.62
CA LEU A 539 -20.27 -3.91 -12.02
C LEU A 539 -19.77 -2.77 -12.88
N ARG A 540 -19.32 -3.11 -14.08
CA ARG A 540 -18.94 -2.13 -15.11
C ARG A 540 -19.45 -2.59 -16.47
N PRO A 541 -20.18 -1.74 -17.24
CA PRO A 541 -20.52 -2.06 -18.62
C PRO A 541 -19.27 -2.38 -19.42
N ARG A 542 -19.26 -3.54 -20.09
CA ARG A 542 -18.14 -3.91 -20.94
C ARG A 542 -18.04 -2.97 -22.13
N ARG A 543 -16.84 -2.46 -22.37
CA ARG A 543 -16.55 -1.67 -23.55
C ARG A 543 -16.38 -2.60 -24.77
N SER A 544 -17.10 -2.30 -25.85
CA SER A 544 -16.95 -3.04 -27.10
C SER A 544 -15.62 -2.65 -27.76
N GLU A 545 -14.84 -3.66 -28.14
CA GLU A 545 -13.69 -3.40 -29.00
C GLU A 545 -14.17 -2.89 -30.36
N PRO A 546 -13.54 -1.89 -30.97
CA PRO A 546 -13.83 -1.53 -32.33
C PRO A 546 -13.58 -2.74 -33.23
N ARG A 547 -14.55 -3.03 -34.07
CA ARG A 547 -14.47 -4.15 -35.05
C ARG A 547 -13.42 -3.87 -36.10
#